data_58446573d51231033f91e81e3b006882
#
_entry.id   58446573d51231033f91e81e3b006882
#
_cell.length_a   1.000
_cell.length_b   1.000
_cell.length_c   1.000
_cell.angle_alpha   90.00
_cell.angle_beta   90.00
_cell.angle_gamma   90.00
#
_symmetry.space_group_name_H-M   'P 1'
#
loop_
_entity.id
_entity.type
_entity.pdbx_description
1 polymer ?
#
loop_
_entity_poly.entity_id
_entity_poly.type
_entity_poly.pdbx_seq_one_letter_code
_entity_poly.pdbx_strand_id
1 'polypeptide(L)'
;MPAIGLGTWELTDDTVESVRDALRLGYRMIDTSGDYGTQRDIGMALRADGTDRGAVFIVTKIEEDEDAYAAVRRNLAELGVDYADLVLIHRPPPRGVGMRLWQGLVRAANDGLCREIGVSNYDVGQIEELVEKTGVVPAVNQVEWTPFGHSKELLSFCRANRILLQAYSPLTRAERLDDERLGKIARRHRKSPAQVLIRWNLELGTVPLPKAGRRDHRRENLDVFDFELDERELLELNELNDRWSALGEGLAYH
;
A
#
# COMPACT_ATOMS: atom_id res chain seq x y z
N MET A 1 -4.22 10.95 5.03
CA MET A 1 -3.22 9.91 4.62
C MET A 1 -2.18 10.57 3.72
N PRO A 2 -0.87 10.30 3.85
CA PRO A 2 0.17 10.76 2.92
C PRO A 2 -0.03 10.19 1.51
N ALA A 3 0.45 10.92 0.49
CA ALA A 3 0.28 10.53 -0.91
C ALA A 3 1.19 9.37 -1.36
N ILE A 4 2.25 9.08 -0.59
CA ILE A 4 3.21 8.00 -0.84
C ILE A 4 3.65 7.38 0.49
N GLY A 5 3.88 6.06 0.53
CA GLY A 5 4.38 5.36 1.70
C GLY A 5 5.63 4.54 1.43
N LEU A 6 6.31 4.11 2.48
CA LEU A 6 7.37 3.12 2.43
C LEU A 6 6.77 1.73 2.64
N GLY A 7 6.85 0.85 1.63
CA GLY A 7 6.57 -0.57 1.79
C GLY A 7 7.73 -1.30 2.46
N THR A 8 7.43 -2.18 3.42
CA THR A 8 8.46 -2.88 4.21
C THR A 8 8.53 -4.39 3.98
N TRP A 9 7.73 -4.94 3.08
CA TRP A 9 7.82 -6.36 2.73
C TRP A 9 9.21 -6.71 2.19
N GLU A 10 9.83 -7.75 2.75
CA GLU A 10 11.23 -8.13 2.44
C GLU A 10 12.27 -6.98 2.64
N LEU A 11 12.01 -6.05 3.52
CA LEU A 11 12.99 -5.04 3.92
C LEU A 11 13.77 -5.57 5.14
N THR A 12 14.58 -6.61 4.94
CA THR A 12 15.17 -7.39 6.05
C THR A 12 16.61 -7.03 6.41
N ASP A 13 17.39 -6.47 5.47
CA ASP A 13 18.83 -6.31 5.67
C ASP A 13 19.22 -5.22 6.67
N ASP A 14 18.38 -4.21 6.90
CA ASP A 14 18.53 -3.19 7.94
C ASP A 14 17.24 -2.38 8.03
N THR A 15 16.18 -3.02 8.52
CA THR A 15 14.85 -2.37 8.63
C THR A 15 14.90 -1.12 9.49
N VAL A 16 15.60 -1.17 10.63
CA VAL A 16 15.70 -0.04 11.56
C VAL A 16 16.27 1.19 10.87
N GLU A 17 17.47 1.07 10.27
CA GLU A 17 18.12 2.23 9.64
C GLU A 17 17.39 2.65 8.36
N SER A 18 16.82 1.71 7.61
CA SER A 18 16.01 2.02 6.42
C SER A 18 14.78 2.85 6.74
N VAL A 19 14.07 2.54 7.83
CA VAL A 19 12.90 3.30 8.28
C VAL A 19 13.32 4.66 8.83
N ARG A 20 14.37 4.73 9.65
CA ARG A 20 14.92 6.00 10.18
C ARG A 20 15.31 6.94 9.04
N ASP A 21 16.04 6.41 8.06
CA ASP A 21 16.46 7.18 6.89
C ASP A 21 15.25 7.66 6.05
N ALA A 22 14.25 6.81 5.85
CA ALA A 22 13.02 7.20 5.17
C ALA A 22 12.30 8.35 5.89
N LEU A 23 12.18 8.30 7.22
CA LEU A 23 11.58 9.38 8.01
C LEU A 23 12.37 10.70 7.88
N ARG A 24 13.72 10.64 7.89
CA ARG A 24 14.60 11.79 7.68
C ARG A 24 14.48 12.37 6.27
N LEU A 25 14.24 11.53 5.26
CA LEU A 25 13.98 11.95 3.88
C LEU A 25 12.59 12.58 3.69
N GLY A 26 11.66 12.38 4.63
CA GLY A 26 10.32 12.98 4.57
C GLY A 26 9.18 11.99 4.36
N TYR A 27 9.42 10.68 4.35
CA TYR A 27 8.31 9.71 4.42
C TYR A 27 7.50 9.92 5.69
N ARG A 28 6.18 9.86 5.57
CA ARG A 28 5.25 9.99 6.70
C ARG A 28 4.20 8.87 6.72
N MET A 29 4.40 7.84 5.89
CA MET A 29 3.60 6.62 5.93
C MET A 29 4.52 5.41 5.82
N ILE A 30 4.28 4.41 6.67
CA ILE A 30 4.98 3.12 6.69
C ILE A 30 3.92 2.03 6.57
N ASP A 31 4.05 1.19 5.56
CA ASP A 31 3.22 0.01 5.33
C ASP A 31 3.96 -1.25 5.75
N THR A 32 3.33 -2.02 6.64
CA THR A 32 3.84 -3.30 7.12
C THR A 32 2.71 -4.33 7.24
N SER A 33 3.01 -5.50 7.77
CA SER A 33 2.06 -6.56 8.12
C SER A 33 2.61 -7.41 9.26
N GLY A 34 1.74 -8.12 9.97
CA GLY A 34 2.11 -9.06 11.02
C GLY A 34 3.06 -10.16 10.56
N ASP A 35 2.94 -10.61 9.29
CA ASP A 35 3.76 -11.67 8.69
C ASP A 35 5.08 -11.21 8.05
N TYR A 36 5.32 -9.88 7.92
CA TYR A 36 6.55 -9.37 7.29
C TYR A 36 7.80 -9.51 8.16
N GLY A 37 7.65 -9.73 9.46
CA GLY A 37 8.76 -9.80 10.40
C GLY A 37 9.45 -8.46 10.69
N THR A 38 8.93 -7.34 10.17
CA THR A 38 9.55 -6.01 10.24
C THR A 38 8.97 -5.12 11.32
N GLN A 39 7.85 -5.47 11.96
CA GLN A 39 7.12 -4.59 12.88
C GLN A 39 7.97 -4.15 14.10
N ARG A 40 8.73 -5.06 14.70
CA ARG A 40 9.57 -4.76 15.87
C ARG A 40 10.66 -3.74 15.52
N ASP A 41 11.28 -3.91 14.36
CA ASP A 41 12.33 -3.01 13.86
C ASP A 41 11.76 -1.64 13.52
N ILE A 42 10.56 -1.57 12.93
CA ILE A 42 9.83 -0.31 12.70
C ILE A 42 9.60 0.40 14.05
N GLY A 43 9.11 -0.31 15.06
CA GLY A 43 8.92 0.23 16.39
C GLY A 43 10.23 0.73 17.03
N MET A 44 11.33 0.01 16.84
CA MET A 44 12.67 0.46 17.27
C MET A 44 13.11 1.73 16.55
N ALA A 45 12.88 1.81 15.24
CA ALA A 45 13.22 2.99 14.43
C ALA A 45 12.46 4.24 14.88
N LEU A 46 11.14 4.11 15.11
CA LEU A 46 10.29 5.22 15.58
C LEU A 46 10.77 5.77 16.94
N ARG A 47 11.10 4.87 17.89
CA ARG A 47 11.61 5.26 19.21
C ARG A 47 13.00 5.89 19.14
N ALA A 48 13.90 5.33 18.33
CA ALA A 48 15.30 5.80 18.23
C ALA A 48 15.40 7.23 17.67
N ASP A 49 14.52 7.62 16.77
CA ASP A 49 14.49 8.99 16.22
C ASP A 49 13.59 9.95 17.03
N GLY A 50 12.98 9.49 18.14
CA GLY A 50 12.05 10.29 18.93
C GLY A 50 10.86 10.79 18.11
N THR A 51 10.44 10.01 17.10
CA THR A 51 9.38 10.39 16.18
C THR A 51 8.04 10.42 16.93
N ASP A 52 7.35 11.55 16.88
CA ASP A 52 5.98 11.65 17.39
C ASP A 52 5.09 10.64 16.64
N ARG A 53 4.37 9.82 17.40
CA ARG A 53 3.45 8.80 16.83
C ARG A 53 2.42 9.44 15.90
N GLY A 54 1.94 10.63 16.22
CA GLY A 54 0.98 11.39 15.42
C GLY A 54 1.54 11.91 14.09
N ALA A 55 2.86 11.97 13.94
CA ALA A 55 3.51 12.46 12.73
C ALA A 55 3.70 11.38 11.65
N VAL A 56 3.43 10.11 11.95
CA VAL A 56 3.60 8.97 11.01
C VAL A 56 2.32 8.18 10.90
N PHE A 57 1.89 7.95 9.68
CA PHE A 57 0.76 7.10 9.34
C PHE A 57 1.23 5.64 9.25
N ILE A 58 0.76 4.78 10.12
CA ILE A 58 1.14 3.36 10.17
C ILE A 58 0.01 2.52 9.61
N VAL A 59 0.34 1.71 8.59
CA VAL A 59 -0.52 0.67 8.03
C VAL A 59 0.01 -0.68 8.47
N THR A 60 -0.85 -1.53 9.02
CA THR A 60 -0.53 -2.95 9.28
C THR A 60 -1.66 -3.84 8.79
N LYS A 61 -1.43 -5.15 8.75
CA LYS A 61 -2.38 -6.12 8.21
C LYS A 61 -2.51 -7.32 9.15
N ILE A 62 -3.66 -7.97 9.08
CA ILE A 62 -3.94 -9.25 9.75
C ILE A 62 -4.15 -10.33 8.68
N GLU A 63 -3.79 -11.57 9.01
CA GLU A 63 -3.94 -12.69 8.09
C GLU A 63 -5.36 -13.26 8.08
N GLU A 64 -5.69 -13.99 7.02
CA GLU A 64 -7.05 -14.47 6.74
C GLU A 64 -7.54 -15.60 7.69
N ASP A 65 -6.64 -16.25 8.40
CA ASP A 65 -6.91 -17.37 9.31
C ASP A 65 -6.83 -17.02 10.80
N GLU A 66 -6.64 -15.72 11.14
CA GLU A 66 -6.41 -15.25 12.49
C GLU A 66 -7.71 -14.81 13.23
N ASP A 67 -7.61 -14.70 14.55
CA ASP A 67 -8.53 -13.85 15.31
C ASP A 67 -8.12 -12.38 15.10
N ALA A 68 -8.91 -11.65 14.34
CA ALA A 68 -8.58 -10.29 13.90
C ALA A 68 -8.29 -9.34 15.07
N TYR A 69 -9.08 -9.38 16.14
CA TYR A 69 -8.89 -8.49 17.28
C TYR A 69 -7.60 -8.80 18.03
N ALA A 70 -7.31 -10.09 18.26
CA ALA A 70 -6.06 -10.52 18.88
C ALA A 70 -4.84 -10.19 18.01
N ALA A 71 -4.95 -10.37 16.68
CA ALA A 71 -3.92 -10.05 15.73
C ALA A 71 -3.58 -8.54 15.72
N VAL A 72 -4.60 -7.65 15.74
CA VAL A 72 -4.38 -6.19 15.87
C VAL A 72 -3.58 -5.88 17.14
N ARG A 73 -3.99 -6.42 18.28
CA ARG A 73 -3.27 -6.19 19.54
C ARG A 73 -1.83 -6.68 19.51
N ARG A 74 -1.58 -7.84 18.90
CA ARG A 74 -0.23 -8.39 18.72
C ARG A 74 0.61 -7.46 17.84
N ASN A 75 0.08 -7.02 16.71
CA ASN A 75 0.77 -6.12 15.77
C ASN A 75 1.14 -4.80 16.46
N LEU A 76 0.24 -4.20 17.23
CA LEU A 76 0.51 -2.97 17.99
C LEU A 76 1.60 -3.19 19.05
N ALA A 77 1.58 -4.33 19.75
CA ALA A 77 2.60 -4.68 20.73
C ALA A 77 3.99 -4.84 20.08
N GLU A 78 4.06 -5.46 18.91
CA GLU A 78 5.31 -5.59 18.16
C GLU A 78 5.84 -4.24 17.66
N LEU A 79 4.97 -3.40 17.13
CA LEU A 79 5.28 -2.02 16.73
C LEU A 79 5.63 -1.12 17.93
N GLY A 80 5.17 -1.49 19.13
CA GLY A 80 5.35 -0.69 20.34
C GLY A 80 4.58 0.63 20.27
N VAL A 81 3.35 0.59 19.74
CA VAL A 81 2.45 1.75 19.61
C VAL A 81 1.07 1.42 20.18
N ASP A 82 0.31 2.45 20.58
CA ASP A 82 -1.02 2.29 21.16
C ASP A 82 -2.11 2.10 20.09
N TYR A 83 -1.89 2.58 18.88
CA TYR A 83 -2.83 2.48 17.77
C TYR A 83 -2.11 2.42 16.41
N ALA A 84 -2.77 1.84 15.40
CA ALA A 84 -2.42 1.99 13.98
C ALA A 84 -3.34 3.03 13.31
N ASP A 85 -2.88 3.68 12.25
CA ASP A 85 -3.75 4.58 11.48
C ASP A 85 -4.69 3.80 10.57
N LEU A 86 -4.23 2.65 10.06
CA LEU A 86 -5.01 1.77 9.19
C LEU A 86 -4.65 0.32 9.47
N VAL A 87 -5.68 -0.52 9.61
CA VAL A 87 -5.50 -1.98 9.66
C VAL A 87 -6.28 -2.62 8.53
N LEU A 88 -5.63 -3.51 7.78
CA LEU A 88 -6.23 -4.21 6.64
C LEU A 88 -6.40 -5.71 6.95
N ILE A 89 -7.43 -6.31 6.37
CA ILE A 89 -7.40 -7.75 6.08
C ILE A 89 -6.41 -7.94 4.93
N HIS A 90 -5.36 -8.75 5.12
CA HIS A 90 -4.25 -8.89 4.16
C HIS A 90 -4.71 -9.53 2.84
N ARG A 91 -5.56 -10.53 2.93
CA ARG A 91 -6.15 -11.23 1.77
C ARG A 91 -7.58 -11.67 2.09
N PRO A 92 -8.45 -11.77 1.08
CA PRO A 92 -9.73 -12.43 1.30
C PRO A 92 -9.48 -13.89 1.69
N PRO A 93 -10.22 -14.43 2.67
CA PRO A 93 -10.08 -15.83 3.04
C PRO A 93 -10.52 -16.73 1.85
N PRO A 94 -10.06 -17.99 1.80
CA PRO A 94 -10.37 -18.90 0.69
C PRO A 94 -11.87 -19.14 0.47
N ARG A 95 -12.71 -18.81 1.45
CA ARG A 95 -14.17 -18.91 1.37
C ARG A 95 -14.84 -17.68 1.99
N GLY A 96 -15.73 -17.07 1.23
CA GLY A 96 -16.47 -15.87 1.64
C GLY A 96 -15.58 -14.62 1.68
N VAL A 97 -16.10 -13.57 2.26
CA VAL A 97 -15.48 -12.23 2.27
C VAL A 97 -14.86 -11.84 3.62
N GLY A 98 -14.61 -12.78 4.50
CA GLY A 98 -13.93 -12.50 5.77
C GLY A 98 -14.81 -11.77 6.80
N MET A 99 -16.11 -12.06 6.87
CA MET A 99 -17.05 -11.41 7.79
C MET A 99 -16.57 -11.37 9.26
N ARG A 100 -16.00 -12.50 9.74
CA ARG A 100 -15.50 -12.57 11.14
C ARG A 100 -14.27 -11.68 11.35
N LEU A 101 -13.38 -11.64 10.34
CA LEU A 101 -12.20 -10.77 10.37
C LEU A 101 -12.64 -9.31 10.39
N TRP A 102 -13.57 -8.95 9.51
CA TRP A 102 -14.12 -7.59 9.41
C TRP A 102 -14.77 -7.13 10.72
N GLN A 103 -15.60 -7.97 11.33
CA GLN A 103 -16.21 -7.68 12.63
C GLN A 103 -15.17 -7.48 13.72
N GLY A 104 -14.08 -8.26 13.70
CA GLY A 104 -12.95 -8.08 14.60
C GLY A 104 -12.22 -6.76 14.40
N LEU A 105 -12.03 -6.31 13.14
CA LEU A 105 -11.48 -4.99 12.83
C LEU A 105 -12.41 -3.85 13.25
N VAL A 106 -13.72 -3.96 13.01
CA VAL A 106 -14.72 -2.98 13.49
C VAL A 106 -14.65 -2.85 15.00
N ARG A 107 -14.55 -3.97 15.73
CA ARG A 107 -14.37 -3.93 17.18
C ARG A 107 -13.06 -3.24 17.57
N ALA A 108 -11.95 -3.55 16.89
CA ALA A 108 -10.65 -2.93 17.16
C ALA A 108 -10.70 -1.41 16.95
N ALA A 109 -11.38 -0.95 15.89
CA ALA A 109 -11.60 0.47 15.65
C ALA A 109 -12.45 1.14 16.74
N ASN A 110 -13.54 0.52 17.16
CA ASN A 110 -14.40 1.02 18.23
C ASN A 110 -13.65 1.13 19.58
N ASP A 111 -12.72 0.21 19.84
CA ASP A 111 -11.87 0.23 21.04
C ASP A 111 -10.65 1.19 20.89
N GLY A 112 -10.52 1.90 19.77
CA GLY A 112 -9.45 2.87 19.53
C GLY A 112 -8.09 2.26 19.18
N LEU A 113 -8.03 0.97 18.89
CA LEU A 113 -6.78 0.29 18.48
C LEU A 113 -6.34 0.64 17.05
N CYS A 114 -7.27 1.13 16.21
CA CYS A 114 -6.97 1.67 14.90
C CYS A 114 -7.94 2.81 14.57
N ARG A 115 -7.50 3.73 13.68
CA ARG A 115 -8.32 4.86 13.23
C ARG A 115 -9.24 4.47 12.10
N GLU A 116 -8.69 3.73 11.14
CA GLU A 116 -9.39 3.28 9.93
C GLU A 116 -9.18 1.78 9.72
N ILE A 117 -10.11 1.15 9.02
CA ILE A 117 -10.03 -0.25 8.63
C ILE A 117 -10.24 -0.40 7.13
N GLY A 118 -9.64 -1.42 6.55
CA GLY A 118 -9.74 -1.67 5.12
C GLY A 118 -9.44 -3.13 4.77
N VAL A 119 -9.34 -3.36 3.49
CA VAL A 119 -9.08 -4.67 2.91
C VAL A 119 -7.88 -4.62 1.96
N SER A 120 -7.34 -5.77 1.61
CA SER A 120 -6.31 -5.90 0.59
C SER A 120 -6.63 -7.09 -0.31
N ASN A 121 -6.41 -6.91 -1.62
CA ASN A 121 -6.66 -7.92 -2.64
C ASN A 121 -8.13 -8.33 -2.85
N TYR A 122 -9.07 -7.46 -2.51
CA TYR A 122 -10.49 -7.70 -2.75
C TYR A 122 -10.92 -7.21 -4.13
N ASP A 123 -11.73 -8.00 -4.81
CA ASP A 123 -12.42 -7.58 -6.03
C ASP A 123 -13.70 -6.78 -5.70
N VAL A 124 -14.37 -6.27 -6.74
CA VAL A 124 -15.59 -5.46 -6.60
C VAL A 124 -16.70 -6.24 -5.89
N GLY A 125 -16.96 -7.49 -6.32
CA GLY A 125 -18.02 -8.32 -5.76
C GLY A 125 -17.79 -8.66 -4.28
N GLN A 126 -16.54 -8.90 -3.89
CA GLN A 126 -16.17 -9.15 -2.50
C GLN A 126 -16.37 -7.91 -1.61
N ILE A 127 -16.06 -6.73 -2.12
CA ILE A 127 -16.30 -5.48 -1.38
C ILE A 127 -17.81 -5.22 -1.26
N GLU A 128 -18.57 -5.38 -2.34
CA GLU A 128 -20.02 -5.22 -2.32
C GLU A 128 -20.68 -6.16 -1.32
N GLU A 129 -20.33 -7.45 -1.34
CA GLU A 129 -20.83 -8.44 -0.39
C GLU A 129 -20.47 -8.07 1.06
N LEU A 130 -19.24 -7.61 1.30
CA LEU A 130 -18.79 -7.19 2.63
C LEU A 130 -19.63 -6.01 3.14
N VAL A 131 -19.83 -4.99 2.30
CA VAL A 131 -20.60 -3.78 2.64
C VAL A 131 -22.06 -4.10 2.82
N GLU A 132 -22.67 -4.90 1.94
CA GLU A 132 -24.07 -5.33 2.05
C GLU A 132 -24.35 -6.03 3.38
N LYS A 133 -23.44 -6.92 3.80
CA LYS A 133 -23.61 -7.71 5.03
C LYS A 133 -23.30 -6.95 6.31
N THR A 134 -22.50 -5.88 6.25
CA THR A 134 -22.00 -5.21 7.47
C THR A 134 -22.44 -3.76 7.59
N GLY A 135 -22.80 -3.11 6.49
CA GLY A 135 -23.06 -1.67 6.42
C GLY A 135 -21.80 -0.80 6.60
N VAL A 136 -20.60 -1.40 6.67
CA VAL A 136 -19.35 -0.67 6.89
C VAL A 136 -18.48 -0.73 5.64
N VAL A 137 -18.21 0.44 5.06
CA VAL A 137 -17.38 0.59 3.86
C VAL A 137 -15.90 0.56 4.25
N PRO A 138 -15.04 -0.24 3.57
CA PRO A 138 -13.60 -0.16 3.77
C PRO A 138 -13.04 1.22 3.42
N ALA A 139 -12.21 1.81 4.27
CA ALA A 139 -11.53 3.07 3.94
C ALA A 139 -10.52 2.92 2.80
N VAL A 140 -9.93 1.74 2.69
CA VAL A 140 -8.87 1.41 1.72
C VAL A 140 -9.09 0.01 1.15
N ASN A 141 -8.80 -0.16 -0.14
CA ASN A 141 -8.44 -1.45 -0.73
C ASN A 141 -6.99 -1.37 -1.23
N GLN A 142 -6.07 -2.16 -0.65
CA GLN A 142 -4.68 -2.21 -1.05
C GLN A 142 -4.47 -3.38 -2.03
N VAL A 143 -4.00 -3.09 -3.24
CA VAL A 143 -3.86 -4.09 -4.31
C VAL A 143 -2.54 -3.92 -5.05
N GLU A 144 -2.09 -4.94 -5.76
CA GLU A 144 -1.03 -4.77 -6.74
C GLU A 144 -1.51 -3.83 -7.84
N TRP A 145 -0.73 -2.76 -8.12
CA TRP A 145 -1.21 -1.76 -9.06
C TRP A 145 -0.07 -1.10 -9.83
N THR A 146 -0.04 -1.37 -11.12
CA THR A 146 0.98 -0.84 -12.05
C THR A 146 0.32 -0.55 -13.41
N PRO A 147 0.97 0.21 -14.30
CA PRO A 147 0.51 0.33 -15.69
C PRO A 147 0.36 -1.01 -16.40
N PHE A 148 1.16 -2.02 -16.04
CA PHE A 148 1.14 -3.36 -16.65
C PHE A 148 0.03 -4.26 -16.12
N GLY A 149 -0.49 -3.95 -14.92
CA GLY A 149 -1.56 -4.71 -14.29
C GLY A 149 -2.44 -3.81 -13.41
N HIS A 150 -3.64 -3.48 -13.89
CA HIS A 150 -4.64 -2.69 -13.17
C HIS A 150 -6.05 -2.94 -13.72
N SER A 151 -7.08 -2.55 -12.96
CA SER A 151 -8.49 -2.65 -13.34
C SER A 151 -9.16 -1.27 -13.32
N LYS A 152 -9.61 -0.81 -14.48
CA LYS A 152 -10.41 0.43 -14.58
C LYS A 152 -11.74 0.32 -13.83
N GLU A 153 -12.33 -0.87 -13.80
CA GLU A 153 -13.55 -1.16 -13.08
C GLU A 153 -13.36 -1.00 -11.58
N LEU A 154 -12.35 -1.66 -11.01
CA LEU A 154 -12.04 -1.55 -9.58
C LEU A 154 -11.72 -0.10 -9.17
N LEU A 155 -10.93 0.64 -9.97
CA LEU A 155 -10.63 2.04 -9.69
C LEU A 155 -11.90 2.90 -9.69
N SER A 156 -12.77 2.72 -10.69
CA SER A 156 -14.02 3.46 -10.81
C SER A 156 -14.96 3.16 -9.65
N PHE A 157 -15.09 1.87 -9.30
CA PHE A 157 -15.89 1.42 -8.16
C PHE A 157 -15.37 2.01 -6.84
N CYS A 158 -14.07 1.91 -6.59
CA CYS A 158 -13.46 2.46 -5.37
C CYS A 158 -13.70 3.97 -5.24
N ARG A 159 -13.50 4.73 -6.33
CA ARG A 159 -13.78 6.17 -6.35
C ARG A 159 -15.25 6.50 -6.05
N ALA A 160 -16.19 5.79 -6.70
CA ALA A 160 -17.62 6.00 -6.50
C ALA A 160 -18.05 5.74 -5.04
N ASN A 161 -17.40 4.80 -4.36
CA ASN A 161 -17.69 4.41 -2.99
C ASN A 161 -16.78 5.07 -1.94
N ARG A 162 -15.91 6.02 -2.33
CA ARG A 162 -14.95 6.71 -1.43
C ARG A 162 -13.96 5.76 -0.76
N ILE A 163 -13.62 4.66 -1.44
CA ILE A 163 -12.58 3.73 -1.03
C ILE A 163 -11.27 4.19 -1.66
N LEU A 164 -10.24 4.44 -0.88
CA LEU A 164 -8.94 4.81 -1.41
C LEU A 164 -8.19 3.55 -1.87
N LEU A 165 -7.59 3.61 -3.04
CA LEU A 165 -6.79 2.53 -3.58
C LEU A 165 -5.31 2.74 -3.19
N GLN A 166 -4.72 1.80 -2.44
CA GLN A 166 -3.28 1.76 -2.20
C GLN A 166 -2.63 0.75 -3.15
N ALA A 167 -1.49 1.11 -3.69
CA ALA A 167 -0.76 0.35 -4.71
C ALA A 167 0.49 -0.30 -4.11
N TYR A 168 0.47 -1.61 -3.84
CA TYR A 168 1.69 -2.33 -3.52
C TYR A 168 2.41 -2.80 -4.80
N SER A 169 3.70 -3.14 -4.70
CA SER A 169 4.59 -3.46 -5.83
C SER A 169 4.52 -2.44 -6.99
N PRO A 170 4.40 -1.11 -6.74
CA PRO A 170 4.19 -0.12 -7.82
C PRO A 170 5.36 -0.05 -8.79
N LEU A 171 6.54 -0.54 -8.39
CA LEU A 171 7.78 -0.58 -9.20
C LEU A 171 7.99 -1.94 -9.88
N THR A 172 6.95 -2.76 -10.02
CA THR A 172 7.00 -4.05 -10.74
C THR A 172 8.09 -5.01 -10.25
N ARG A 173 8.56 -4.90 -9.01
CA ARG A 173 9.77 -5.57 -8.49
C ARG A 173 10.99 -5.41 -9.41
N ALA A 174 11.04 -4.32 -10.16
CA ALA A 174 12.03 -3.98 -11.17
C ALA A 174 11.97 -4.81 -12.48
N GLU A 175 11.00 -5.71 -12.66
CA GLU A 175 10.93 -6.62 -13.83
C GLU A 175 10.49 -5.93 -15.13
N ARG A 176 9.84 -4.75 -15.05
CA ARG A 176 9.33 -4.00 -16.20
C ARG A 176 9.91 -2.58 -16.32
N LEU A 177 10.98 -2.26 -15.57
CA LEU A 177 11.59 -0.93 -15.63
C LEU A 177 12.32 -0.63 -16.95
N ASP A 178 12.61 -1.64 -17.74
CA ASP A 178 13.26 -1.55 -19.06
C ASP A 178 12.27 -1.47 -20.23
N ASP A 179 10.95 -1.39 -19.97
CA ASP A 179 9.95 -1.18 -21.04
C ASP A 179 10.27 0.10 -21.83
N GLU A 180 10.33 -0.01 -23.17
CA GLU A 180 10.77 1.07 -24.04
C GLU A 180 9.86 2.29 -24.00
N ARG A 181 8.53 2.07 -23.87
CA ARG A 181 7.52 3.14 -23.80
C ARG A 181 7.65 3.90 -22.48
N LEU A 182 7.76 3.17 -21.37
CA LEU A 182 8.05 3.75 -20.07
C LEU A 182 9.35 4.56 -20.08
N GLY A 183 10.42 3.99 -20.65
CA GLY A 183 11.70 4.68 -20.79
C GLY A 183 11.66 5.94 -21.68
N LYS A 184 10.80 6.00 -22.71
CA LYS A 184 10.59 7.21 -23.53
C LYS A 184 9.96 8.33 -22.73
N ILE A 185 8.93 8.03 -21.93
CA ILE A 185 8.27 8.99 -21.04
C ILE A 185 9.26 9.49 -19.99
N ALA A 186 9.99 8.60 -19.34
CA ALA A 186 10.99 8.94 -18.32
C ALA A 186 12.04 9.94 -18.86
N ARG A 187 12.56 9.73 -20.08
CA ARG A 187 13.53 10.65 -20.73
C ARG A 187 12.95 12.03 -21.00
N ARG A 188 11.66 12.15 -21.39
CA ARG A 188 11.00 13.46 -21.62
C ARG A 188 11.01 14.31 -20.35
N HIS A 189 10.75 13.69 -19.21
CA HIS A 189 10.70 14.36 -17.90
C HIS A 189 12.06 14.43 -17.20
N ARG A 190 13.14 13.85 -17.76
CA ARG A 190 14.45 13.70 -17.10
C ARG A 190 14.35 12.97 -15.77
N LYS A 191 13.46 11.99 -15.70
CA LYS A 191 13.18 11.14 -14.55
C LYS A 191 13.53 9.68 -14.87
N SER A 192 13.58 8.85 -13.85
CA SER A 192 13.72 7.41 -14.04
C SER A 192 12.37 6.72 -14.34
N PRO A 193 12.39 5.52 -14.92
CA PRO A 193 11.19 4.69 -15.06
C PRO A 193 10.44 4.48 -13.73
N ALA A 194 11.16 4.29 -12.62
CA ALA A 194 10.58 4.13 -11.29
C ALA A 194 9.78 5.38 -10.87
N GLN A 195 10.32 6.57 -11.09
CA GLN A 195 9.63 7.82 -10.81
C GLN A 195 8.37 8.00 -11.65
N VAL A 196 8.39 7.59 -12.92
CA VAL A 196 7.20 7.63 -13.80
C VAL A 196 6.11 6.67 -13.28
N LEU A 197 6.47 5.46 -12.85
CA LEU A 197 5.50 4.52 -12.28
C LEU A 197 4.85 5.06 -10.99
N ILE A 198 5.62 5.69 -10.12
CA ILE A 198 5.10 6.34 -8.92
C ILE A 198 4.20 7.51 -9.30
N ARG A 199 4.65 8.38 -10.23
CA ARG A 199 3.87 9.52 -10.67
C ARG A 199 2.54 9.10 -11.32
N TRP A 200 2.53 8.07 -12.15
CA TRP A 200 1.31 7.52 -12.72
C TRP A 200 0.28 7.12 -11.64
N ASN A 201 0.73 6.48 -10.56
CA ASN A 201 -0.12 6.18 -9.41
C ASN A 201 -0.71 7.46 -8.81
N LEU A 202 0.11 8.49 -8.59
CA LEU A 202 -0.33 9.77 -8.02
C LEU A 202 -1.35 10.47 -8.92
N GLU A 203 -1.16 10.47 -10.24
CA GLU A 203 -2.12 11.04 -11.21
C GLU A 203 -3.47 10.30 -11.20
N LEU A 204 -3.45 9.00 -10.98
CA LEU A 204 -4.67 8.23 -10.78
C LEU A 204 -5.30 8.43 -9.39
N GLY A 205 -4.71 9.23 -8.51
CA GLY A 205 -5.19 9.41 -7.13
C GLY A 205 -5.09 8.13 -6.30
N THR A 206 -4.23 7.19 -6.68
CA THR A 206 -3.87 6.03 -5.87
C THR A 206 -2.65 6.34 -5.00
N VAL A 207 -2.41 5.54 -3.97
CA VAL A 207 -1.31 5.76 -3.03
C VAL A 207 -0.26 4.68 -3.19
N PRO A 208 0.87 4.95 -3.87
CA PRO A 208 1.94 3.99 -4.06
C PRO A 208 2.73 3.71 -2.79
N LEU A 209 3.11 2.44 -2.61
CA LEU A 209 3.88 1.92 -1.49
C LEU A 209 5.19 1.26 -1.98
N PRO A 210 6.10 2.02 -2.60
CA PRO A 210 7.36 1.46 -3.07
C PRO A 210 8.24 0.99 -1.91
N LYS A 211 8.82 -0.22 -2.04
CA LYS A 211 9.93 -0.67 -1.21
C LYS A 211 11.24 -0.11 -1.77
N ALA A 212 12.14 0.34 -0.91
CA ALA A 212 13.49 0.71 -1.28
C ALA A 212 14.50 0.41 -0.15
N GLY A 213 15.37 -0.56 -0.36
CA GLY A 213 16.43 -0.90 0.58
C GLY A 213 17.59 0.10 0.60
N ARG A 214 17.83 0.83 -0.50
CA ARG A 214 18.93 1.81 -0.63
C ARG A 214 18.42 3.22 -0.41
N ARG A 215 19.22 4.05 0.28
CA ARG A 215 18.92 5.46 0.53
C ARG A 215 18.63 6.25 -0.76
N ASP A 216 19.45 6.05 -1.79
CA ASP A 216 19.30 6.77 -3.05
C ASP A 216 17.96 6.44 -3.73
N HIS A 217 17.52 5.18 -3.70
CA HIS A 217 16.21 4.80 -4.22
C HIS A 217 15.07 5.38 -3.39
N ARG A 218 15.19 5.46 -2.04
CA ARG A 218 14.18 6.11 -1.19
C ARG A 218 14.04 7.59 -1.54
N ARG A 219 15.16 8.29 -1.75
CA ARG A 219 15.16 9.69 -2.16
C ARG A 219 14.57 9.87 -3.56
N GLU A 220 14.96 9.04 -4.50
CA GLU A 220 14.45 9.03 -5.88
C GLU A 220 12.93 8.82 -5.91
N ASN A 221 12.40 7.87 -5.13
CA ASN A 221 10.97 7.59 -5.04
C ASN A 221 10.15 8.77 -4.49
N LEU A 222 10.75 9.67 -3.70
CA LEU A 222 10.09 10.89 -3.22
C LEU A 222 10.21 12.06 -4.20
N ASP A 223 11.17 12.04 -5.12
CA ASP A 223 11.41 13.09 -6.11
C ASP A 223 10.46 12.95 -7.31
N VAL A 224 9.16 13.00 -7.04
CA VAL A 224 8.08 12.75 -8.01
C VAL A 224 7.00 13.84 -8.03
N PHE A 225 7.18 14.91 -7.25
CA PHE A 225 6.19 15.97 -7.10
C PHE A 225 6.49 17.22 -7.93
N ASP A 226 7.59 17.24 -8.66
CA ASP A 226 8.09 18.36 -9.46
C ASP A 226 7.79 18.22 -10.97
N PHE A 227 7.06 17.19 -11.39
CA PHE A 227 6.60 16.96 -12.75
C PHE A 227 5.21 16.34 -12.77
N GLU A 228 4.53 16.41 -13.90
CA GLU A 228 3.21 15.83 -14.14
C GLU A 228 3.22 15.05 -15.46
N LEU A 229 2.42 13.98 -15.52
CA LEU A 229 2.19 13.26 -16.77
C LEU A 229 0.99 13.88 -17.49
N ASP A 230 1.16 14.15 -18.78
CA ASP A 230 0.05 14.64 -19.58
C ASP A 230 -0.98 13.53 -19.92
N GLU A 231 -2.14 13.93 -20.45
CA GLU A 231 -3.21 12.97 -20.77
C GLU A 231 -2.77 11.90 -21.77
N ARG A 232 -1.90 12.24 -22.71
CA ARG A 232 -1.38 11.30 -23.70
C ARG A 232 -0.45 10.29 -23.06
N GLU A 233 0.43 10.74 -22.18
CA GLU A 233 1.35 9.86 -21.43
C GLU A 233 0.59 8.92 -20.50
N LEU A 234 -0.47 9.41 -19.83
CA LEU A 234 -1.37 8.58 -19.03
C LEU A 234 -2.06 7.51 -19.87
N LEU A 235 -2.52 7.86 -21.08
CA LEU A 235 -3.11 6.89 -22.01
C LEU A 235 -2.08 5.87 -22.48
N GLU A 236 -0.87 6.31 -22.89
CA GLU A 236 0.24 5.44 -23.30
C GLU A 236 0.59 4.43 -22.19
N LEU A 237 0.62 4.87 -20.92
CA LEU A 237 0.88 4.00 -19.77
C LEU A 237 -0.29 3.06 -19.48
N ASN A 238 -1.53 3.52 -19.56
CA ASN A 238 -2.70 2.68 -19.36
C ASN A 238 -2.85 1.57 -20.41
N GLU A 239 -2.31 1.77 -21.62
CA GLU A 239 -2.26 0.77 -22.70
C GLU A 239 -1.19 -0.31 -22.49
N LEU A 240 -0.31 -0.17 -21.47
CA LEU A 240 0.64 -1.21 -21.10
C LEU A 240 -0.02 -2.41 -20.40
N ASN A 241 -1.28 -2.28 -20.01
CA ASN A 241 -2.02 -3.25 -19.22
C ASN A 241 -2.19 -4.57 -19.98
N ASP A 242 -1.38 -5.54 -19.67
CA ASP A 242 -1.46 -6.93 -20.13
C ASP A 242 -1.89 -7.91 -19.02
N ARG A 243 -2.45 -7.36 -17.91
CA ARG A 243 -2.84 -8.07 -16.68
C ARG A 243 -1.67 -8.77 -15.98
N TRP A 244 -0.49 -8.22 -16.17
CA TRP A 244 0.73 -8.74 -15.56
C TRP A 244 0.74 -8.53 -14.05
N SER A 245 1.28 -9.51 -13.33
CA SER A 245 1.50 -9.46 -11.89
C SER A 245 2.96 -9.77 -11.56
N ALA A 246 3.57 -8.96 -10.70
CA ALA A 246 4.90 -9.21 -10.16
C ALA A 246 4.95 -10.42 -9.21
N LEU A 247 3.80 -10.93 -8.77
CA LEU A 247 3.69 -12.10 -7.91
C LEU A 247 3.57 -13.40 -8.70
N GLY A 248 3.37 -13.33 -10.03
CA GLY A 248 3.28 -14.50 -10.91
C GLY A 248 1.96 -15.30 -10.84
N GLU A 249 1.04 -14.93 -9.95
CA GLU A 249 -0.22 -15.65 -9.71
C GLU A 249 -1.43 -14.99 -10.37
N GLY A 250 -1.20 -13.92 -11.15
CA GLY A 250 -2.25 -13.05 -11.66
C GLY A 250 -2.71 -12.02 -10.60
N LEU A 251 -3.54 -11.09 -11.05
CA LEU A 251 -4.07 -10.05 -10.17
C LEU A 251 -5.27 -10.59 -9.39
N ALA A 252 -5.25 -10.49 -8.07
CA ALA A 252 -6.25 -11.06 -7.18
C ALA A 252 -7.68 -10.51 -7.39
N TYR A 253 -7.81 -9.39 -8.08
CA TYR A 253 -9.06 -8.65 -8.32
C TYR A 253 -9.55 -8.72 -9.78
N HIS A 254 -9.13 -9.72 -10.54
CA HIS A 254 -9.54 -9.97 -11.94
C HIS A 254 -10.30 -11.28 -12.10
#